data_08f9fa55042ee6ea95b2a9562077e995
#
_entry.id   08f9fa55042ee6ea95b2a9562077e995
#
_cell.length_a   1.000
_cell.length_b   1.000
_cell.length_c   1.000
_cell.angle_alpha   90.00
_cell.angle_beta   90.00
_cell.angle_gamma   90.00
#
_symmetry.space_group_name_H-M   'P 1'
#
loop_
_entity.id
_entity.type
_entity.pdbx_description
1 polymer ?
#
loop_
_entity_poly.entity_id
_entity_poly.type
_entity_poly.pdbx_seq_one_letter_code
_entity_poly.pdbx_strand_id
1 'polypeptide(L)'
;MDDERSVHSLPSSGKNMRTCWVIDHPAHFQLFRQWFRDDDILVVTERQELDAMLTDGFVQPTLRVPRVQGSFLQKVSLGRRRQKAVRSFLKSNPVSRIISKGAPFELRAAKGLVAERWYLTDTEVNTAAHKLAKPTHILLPESWDGSLKATHTYPGILPQAYVPPNTDAWESAKGQVQKEIGLSEEDLVVFHRKLLGGGIHDSIEIVNYEQSIRKMEVHFVENKESAAATDGSAWDLPVQATLFDGVLTGSTTLAAEAVIQGVPTLLISKAKRGFLTYLSDQPHFFHWNDDDLFDGRFTKMANEWMNMMRKSRTTGRTAVVDETRATLNELFGQPVA
;
A
#
# COMPACT_ATOMS: atom_id res chain seq x y z
N MET A 1 27.33 10.45 30.34
CA MET A 1 27.98 10.10 29.05
C MET A 1 26.90 10.26 28.03
N ASP A 2 26.75 11.47 27.53
CA ASP A 2 25.69 11.87 26.63
C ASP A 2 26.04 11.42 25.22
N ASP A 3 25.21 10.53 24.66
CA ASP A 3 25.32 10.02 23.30
C ASP A 3 24.63 11.05 22.36
N GLU A 4 25.40 12.02 21.90
CA GLU A 4 24.98 12.99 20.87
C GLU A 4 24.70 12.23 19.58
N ARG A 5 23.43 11.92 19.33
CA ARG A 5 22.97 11.50 17.99
C ARG A 5 23.20 12.67 17.04
N SER A 6 24.22 12.55 16.21
CA SER A 6 24.48 13.49 15.13
C SER A 6 23.28 13.54 14.18
N VAL A 7 22.50 14.58 14.30
CA VAL A 7 21.47 14.95 13.30
C VAL A 7 22.22 15.33 12.03
N HIS A 8 22.28 14.42 11.07
CA HIS A 8 22.77 14.76 9.74
C HIS A 8 21.83 15.81 9.15
N SER A 9 22.35 17.04 8.99
CA SER A 9 21.69 18.13 8.31
C SER A 9 21.26 17.68 6.92
N LEU A 10 19.95 17.79 6.64
CA LEU A 10 19.38 17.57 5.32
C LEU A 10 20.08 18.46 4.28
N PRO A 11 20.44 17.95 3.09
CA PRO A 11 20.98 18.78 2.04
C PRO A 11 19.93 19.82 1.65
N SER A 12 20.33 21.10 1.65
CA SER A 12 19.50 22.24 1.28
C SER A 12 18.83 21.98 -0.08
N SER A 13 17.50 22.01 -0.12
CA SER A 13 16.63 21.81 -1.29
C SER A 13 16.70 23.00 -2.27
N GLY A 14 17.82 23.19 -2.91
CA GLY A 14 18.08 24.33 -3.77
C GLY A 14 18.69 23.99 -5.11
N LYS A 15 18.02 23.18 -5.93
CA LYS A 15 18.08 23.11 -7.40
C LYS A 15 17.01 22.11 -7.85
N ASN A 16 16.29 22.39 -8.94
CA ASN A 16 15.34 21.47 -9.58
C ASN A 16 15.99 20.10 -9.80
N MET A 17 15.82 19.19 -8.84
CA MET A 17 16.39 17.85 -8.89
C MET A 17 15.42 16.95 -9.65
N ARG A 18 15.69 16.73 -10.93
CA ARG A 18 14.96 15.77 -11.75
C ARG A 18 14.99 14.38 -11.09
N THR A 19 13.83 13.80 -10.87
CA THR A 19 13.66 12.52 -10.17
C THR A 19 13.22 11.43 -11.15
N CYS A 20 13.71 10.22 -10.91
CA CYS A 20 13.19 9.02 -11.56
C CYS A 20 12.33 8.25 -10.55
N TRP A 21 11.03 8.15 -10.80
CA TRP A 21 10.07 7.40 -10.00
C TRP A 21 9.86 6.00 -10.59
N VAL A 22 9.95 4.98 -9.76
CA VAL A 22 9.74 3.59 -10.18
C VAL A 22 8.40 3.08 -9.69
N ILE A 23 7.50 2.79 -10.62
CA ILE A 23 6.12 2.37 -10.36
C ILE A 23 5.98 0.90 -10.76
N ASP A 24 5.96 0.02 -9.78
CA ASP A 24 5.86 -1.43 -9.98
C ASP A 24 4.48 -2.00 -9.58
N HIS A 25 3.67 -1.21 -8.88
CA HIS A 25 2.38 -1.61 -8.34
C HIS A 25 1.40 -0.41 -8.28
N PRO A 26 0.07 -0.60 -8.39
CA PRO A 26 -0.93 0.47 -8.21
C PRO A 26 -0.71 1.33 -6.97
N ALA A 27 -0.48 0.74 -5.80
CA ALA A 27 -0.21 1.48 -4.57
C ALA A 27 1.05 2.38 -4.65
N HIS A 28 2.05 2.03 -5.47
CA HIS A 28 3.22 2.90 -5.69
C HIS A 28 2.84 4.13 -6.50
N PHE A 29 1.95 3.98 -7.48
CA PHE A 29 1.45 5.11 -8.25
C PHE A 29 0.64 6.07 -7.36
N GLN A 30 -0.29 5.53 -6.57
CA GLN A 30 -1.06 6.33 -5.60
C GLN A 30 -0.15 7.08 -4.63
N LEU A 31 0.87 6.39 -4.08
CA LEU A 31 1.83 6.99 -3.17
C LEU A 31 2.62 8.13 -3.81
N PHE A 32 3.22 7.88 -4.97
CA PHE A 32 4.22 8.78 -5.55
C PHE A 32 3.65 9.89 -6.42
N ARG A 33 2.44 9.74 -6.99
CA ARG A 33 1.85 10.70 -7.95
C ARG A 33 1.80 12.15 -7.45
N GLN A 34 1.64 12.34 -6.14
CA GLN A 34 1.56 13.66 -5.54
C GLN A 34 2.87 14.47 -5.63
N TRP A 35 3.99 13.82 -5.91
CA TRP A 35 5.30 14.47 -6.07
C TRP A 35 5.82 14.48 -7.51
N PHE A 36 5.05 13.96 -8.50
CA PHE A 36 5.48 13.98 -9.89
C PHE A 36 5.53 15.42 -10.41
N ARG A 37 6.63 15.74 -11.09
CA ARG A 37 6.85 17.00 -11.78
C ARG A 37 6.93 16.75 -13.28
N ASP A 38 6.66 17.76 -14.09
CA ASP A 38 6.62 17.64 -15.57
C ASP A 38 7.92 17.13 -16.18
N ASP A 39 9.07 17.43 -15.54
CA ASP A 39 10.39 17.01 -16.00
C ASP A 39 10.87 15.68 -15.41
N ASP A 40 10.11 15.08 -14.51
CA ASP A 40 10.46 13.81 -13.88
C ASP A 40 10.37 12.63 -14.87
N ILE A 41 11.06 11.56 -14.53
CA ILE A 41 11.05 10.30 -15.27
C ILE A 41 10.17 9.29 -14.54
N LEU A 42 9.25 8.66 -15.27
CA LEU A 42 8.43 7.58 -14.77
C LEU A 42 8.82 6.26 -15.44
N VAL A 43 9.39 5.35 -14.65
CA VAL A 43 9.66 3.97 -15.05
C VAL A 43 8.52 3.11 -14.52
N VAL A 44 7.71 2.56 -15.42
CA VAL A 44 6.48 1.84 -15.06
C VAL A 44 6.57 0.40 -15.50
N THR A 45 6.18 -0.52 -14.61
CA THR A 45 6.06 -1.95 -14.94
C THR A 45 4.79 -2.18 -15.78
N GLU A 46 4.93 -2.99 -16.84
CA GLU A 46 3.81 -3.42 -17.69
C GLU A 46 2.82 -4.25 -16.87
N ARG A 47 1.70 -3.62 -16.50
CA ARG A 47 0.54 -4.20 -15.80
C ARG A 47 -0.73 -3.51 -16.25
N GLN A 48 -1.78 -4.29 -16.50
CA GLN A 48 -3.07 -3.74 -16.93
C GLN A 48 -3.67 -2.75 -15.93
N GLU A 49 -3.54 -3.07 -14.63
CA GLU A 49 -4.05 -2.23 -13.55
C GLU A 49 -3.35 -0.86 -13.52
N LEU A 50 -2.04 -0.83 -13.80
CA LEU A 50 -1.29 0.42 -13.89
C LEU A 50 -1.65 1.21 -15.15
N ASP A 51 -1.93 0.54 -16.28
CA ASP A 51 -2.30 1.21 -17.53
C ASP A 51 -3.62 1.97 -17.37
N ALA A 52 -4.62 1.37 -16.72
CA ALA A 52 -5.87 2.05 -16.40
C ALA A 52 -5.63 3.29 -15.54
N MET A 53 -4.90 3.14 -14.43
CA MET A 53 -4.61 4.26 -13.51
C MET A 53 -3.81 5.40 -14.16
N LEU A 54 -2.86 5.08 -15.04
CA LEU A 54 -2.09 6.08 -15.77
C LEU A 54 -2.96 6.85 -16.77
N THR A 55 -3.88 6.14 -17.43
CA THR A 55 -4.84 6.75 -18.37
C THR A 55 -5.78 7.68 -17.64
N ASP A 56 -6.39 7.23 -16.55
CA ASP A 56 -7.32 8.03 -15.75
C ASP A 56 -6.62 9.22 -15.07
N GLY A 57 -5.37 9.05 -14.68
CA GLY A 57 -4.54 10.12 -14.10
C GLY A 57 -3.90 11.06 -15.14
N PHE A 58 -4.14 10.85 -16.45
CA PHE A 58 -3.50 11.61 -17.55
C PHE A 58 -1.96 11.61 -17.47
N VAL A 59 -1.38 10.54 -16.92
CA VAL A 59 0.07 10.41 -16.72
C VAL A 59 0.68 9.51 -17.80
N GLN A 60 1.72 10.01 -18.47
CA GLN A 60 2.44 9.23 -19.48
C GLN A 60 3.74 8.64 -18.91
N PRO A 61 3.92 7.31 -18.98
CA PRO A 61 5.18 6.70 -18.55
C PRO A 61 6.31 7.06 -19.52
N THR A 62 7.48 7.42 -18.97
CA THR A 62 8.66 7.74 -19.77
C THR A 62 9.36 6.47 -20.25
N LEU A 63 9.32 5.40 -19.46
CA LEU A 63 9.87 4.08 -19.82
C LEU A 63 8.97 2.98 -19.27
N ARG A 64 8.58 2.02 -20.12
CA ARG A 64 7.91 0.78 -19.71
C ARG A 64 8.92 -0.35 -19.57
N VAL A 65 8.76 -1.17 -18.54
CA VAL A 65 9.62 -2.33 -18.26
C VAL A 65 8.77 -3.58 -18.02
N PRO A 66 9.23 -4.78 -18.45
CA PRO A 66 8.45 -5.99 -18.32
C PRO A 66 8.21 -6.38 -16.85
N ARG A 67 7.06 -6.96 -16.55
CA ARG A 67 6.78 -7.56 -15.22
C ARG A 67 7.70 -8.76 -14.99
N VAL A 68 8.30 -8.84 -13.79
CA VAL A 68 9.14 -9.97 -13.38
C VAL A 68 8.26 -11.08 -12.82
N GLN A 69 8.02 -12.10 -13.61
CA GLN A 69 7.14 -13.23 -13.27
C GLN A 69 7.64 -14.55 -13.88
N GLY A 70 6.99 -15.66 -13.52
CA GLY A 70 7.32 -17.00 -14.05
C GLY A 70 8.33 -17.76 -13.20
N SER A 71 9.01 -18.73 -13.81
CA SER A 71 10.04 -19.57 -13.16
C SER A 71 11.25 -18.75 -12.71
N PHE A 72 12.09 -19.33 -11.86
CA PHE A 72 13.31 -18.65 -11.35
C PHE A 72 14.20 -18.13 -12.50
N LEU A 73 14.45 -18.95 -13.53
CA LEU A 73 15.27 -18.54 -14.67
C LEU A 73 14.62 -17.40 -15.47
N GLN A 74 13.30 -17.44 -15.66
CA GLN A 74 12.56 -16.36 -16.29
C GLN A 74 12.65 -15.07 -15.49
N LYS A 75 12.47 -15.14 -14.16
CA LYS A 75 12.63 -13.99 -13.27
C LYS A 75 14.03 -13.36 -13.38
N VAL A 76 15.07 -14.18 -13.42
CA VAL A 76 16.45 -13.69 -13.58
C VAL A 76 16.65 -13.02 -14.95
N SER A 77 16.15 -13.64 -16.04
CA SER A 77 16.24 -13.08 -17.40
C SER A 77 15.49 -11.77 -17.52
N LEU A 78 14.24 -11.71 -17.06
CA LEU A 78 13.41 -10.50 -17.07
C LEU A 78 14.04 -9.38 -16.21
N GLY A 79 14.54 -9.72 -15.02
CA GLY A 79 15.24 -8.78 -14.16
C GLY A 79 16.47 -8.17 -14.82
N ARG A 80 17.27 -8.98 -15.53
CA ARG A 80 18.41 -8.48 -16.33
C ARG A 80 17.99 -7.59 -17.50
N ARG A 81 16.89 -7.92 -18.18
CA ARG A 81 16.33 -7.07 -19.26
C ARG A 81 15.88 -5.73 -18.70
N ARG A 82 15.14 -5.70 -17.59
CA ARG A 82 14.75 -4.47 -16.88
C ARG A 82 15.98 -3.64 -16.55
N GLN A 83 16.95 -4.24 -15.87
CA GLN A 83 18.17 -3.55 -15.48
C GLN A 83 18.91 -2.94 -16.67
N LYS A 84 19.04 -3.68 -17.80
CA LYS A 84 19.67 -3.18 -19.01
C LYS A 84 18.91 -2.01 -19.63
N ALA A 85 17.57 -2.12 -19.74
CA ALA A 85 16.72 -1.08 -20.32
C ALA A 85 16.79 0.22 -19.49
N VAL A 86 16.61 0.13 -18.17
CA VAL A 86 16.68 1.29 -17.27
C VAL A 86 18.09 1.91 -17.28
N ARG A 87 19.14 1.10 -17.26
CA ARG A 87 20.51 1.62 -17.31
C ARG A 87 20.82 2.36 -18.61
N SER A 88 20.39 1.81 -19.75
CA SER A 88 20.57 2.48 -21.05
C SER A 88 19.81 3.79 -21.11
N PHE A 89 18.57 3.78 -20.62
CA PHE A 89 17.71 4.96 -20.60
C PHE A 89 18.29 6.07 -19.70
N LEU A 90 18.73 5.75 -18.49
CA LEU A 90 19.30 6.72 -17.53
C LEU A 90 20.62 7.34 -18.02
N LYS A 91 21.39 6.65 -18.87
CA LYS A 91 22.60 7.24 -19.52
C LYS A 91 22.24 8.40 -20.43
N SER A 92 21.14 8.31 -21.16
CA SER A 92 20.68 9.35 -22.09
C SER A 92 19.77 10.38 -21.42
N ASN A 93 19.22 10.05 -20.23
CA ASN A 93 18.30 10.88 -19.47
C ASN A 93 18.79 10.99 -18.02
N PRO A 94 19.80 11.82 -17.75
CA PRO A 94 20.38 11.93 -16.42
C PRO A 94 19.37 12.49 -15.41
N VAL A 95 19.39 11.91 -14.20
CA VAL A 95 18.60 12.33 -13.04
C VAL A 95 19.51 12.42 -11.82
N SER A 96 19.14 13.23 -10.85
CA SER A 96 19.88 13.38 -9.58
C SER A 96 19.50 12.28 -8.59
N ARG A 97 18.23 11.85 -8.59
CA ARG A 97 17.76 10.80 -7.69
C ARG A 97 16.82 9.81 -8.39
N ILE A 98 16.79 8.58 -7.88
CA ILE A 98 15.81 7.54 -8.26
C ILE A 98 15.15 7.00 -6.99
N ILE A 99 13.83 6.88 -7.00
CA ILE A 99 13.01 6.48 -5.87
C ILE A 99 12.20 5.25 -6.24
N SER A 100 12.24 4.23 -5.39
CA SER A 100 11.56 2.96 -5.63
C SER A 100 11.01 2.36 -4.33
N LYS A 101 9.79 1.85 -4.35
CA LYS A 101 9.26 0.97 -3.30
C LYS A 101 9.43 -0.48 -3.75
N GLY A 102 10.38 -1.20 -3.15
CA GLY A 102 10.54 -2.64 -3.35
C GLY A 102 11.05 -3.11 -4.71
N ALA A 103 11.41 -2.21 -5.68
CA ALA A 103 11.89 -2.59 -7.02
C ALA A 103 13.42 -2.53 -7.12
N PRO A 104 14.13 -3.66 -6.91
CA PRO A 104 15.59 -3.65 -6.76
C PRO A 104 16.35 -3.50 -8.08
N PHE A 105 15.79 -3.91 -9.21
CA PHE A 105 16.50 -3.96 -10.51
C PHE A 105 16.79 -2.57 -11.04
N GLU A 106 15.88 -1.63 -10.89
CA GLU A 106 15.97 -0.24 -11.33
C GLU A 106 17.03 0.51 -10.51
N LEU A 107 17.00 0.35 -9.19
CA LEU A 107 18.01 0.93 -8.32
C LEU A 107 19.40 0.35 -8.61
N ARG A 108 19.48 -0.95 -8.89
CA ARG A 108 20.72 -1.59 -9.31
C ARG A 108 21.23 -1.04 -10.65
N ALA A 109 20.34 -0.79 -11.60
CA ALA A 109 20.66 -0.19 -12.91
C ALA A 109 21.24 1.21 -12.75
N ALA A 110 20.72 1.98 -11.79
CA ALA A 110 21.15 3.36 -11.51
C ALA A 110 22.50 3.45 -10.79
N LYS A 111 23.04 2.35 -10.26
CA LYS A 111 24.34 2.37 -9.57
C LYS A 111 25.47 2.91 -10.46
N GLY A 112 26.16 3.93 -9.97
CA GLY A 112 27.23 4.63 -10.67
C GLY A 112 26.76 5.62 -11.75
N LEU A 113 25.44 5.81 -11.91
CA LEU A 113 24.85 6.82 -12.80
C LEU A 113 24.09 7.89 -12.02
N VAL A 114 23.42 7.50 -10.93
CA VAL A 114 22.55 8.34 -10.11
C VAL A 114 23.12 8.43 -8.71
N ALA A 115 23.23 9.64 -8.18
CA ALA A 115 23.83 9.88 -6.87
C ALA A 115 22.94 9.33 -5.75
N GLU A 116 21.67 9.71 -5.72
CA GLU A 116 20.72 9.30 -4.71
C GLU A 116 19.83 8.15 -5.20
N ARG A 117 19.90 7.03 -4.53
CA ARG A 117 19.10 5.84 -4.82
C ARG A 117 18.32 5.44 -3.58
N TRP A 118 17.03 5.81 -3.57
CA TRP A 118 16.12 5.62 -2.46
C TRP A 118 15.36 4.31 -2.58
N TYR A 119 15.49 3.47 -1.56
CA TYR A 119 14.76 2.21 -1.42
C TYR A 119 13.77 2.32 -0.27
N LEU A 120 12.48 2.34 -0.59
CA LEU A 120 11.40 2.30 0.38
C LEU A 120 10.91 0.87 0.52
N THR A 121 10.61 0.46 1.74
CA THR A 121 9.88 -0.77 2.00
C THR A 121 9.17 -0.69 3.35
N ASP A 122 8.02 -1.31 3.43
CA ASP A 122 7.20 -1.51 4.62
C ASP A 122 6.92 -3.01 4.85
N THR A 123 7.70 -3.88 4.17
CA THR A 123 7.48 -5.32 4.14
C THR A 123 8.77 -6.05 4.51
N GLU A 124 8.80 -6.68 5.66
CA GLU A 124 9.97 -7.35 6.25
C GLU A 124 10.37 -8.64 5.51
N VAL A 125 9.44 -9.23 4.77
CA VAL A 125 9.65 -10.56 4.13
C VAL A 125 10.59 -10.54 2.93
N ASN A 126 10.89 -9.40 2.34
CA ASN A 126 11.74 -9.31 1.14
C ASN A 126 13.11 -8.67 1.40
N THR A 127 13.77 -9.09 2.47
CA THR A 127 15.04 -8.52 2.91
C THR A 127 16.20 -8.70 1.92
N ALA A 128 16.13 -9.69 1.00
CA ALA A 128 17.17 -9.89 -0.02
C ALA A 128 17.16 -8.82 -1.13
N ALA A 129 16.02 -8.21 -1.39
CA ALA A 129 15.86 -7.24 -2.48
C ALA A 129 16.76 -6.00 -2.30
N HIS A 130 16.95 -5.50 -1.06
CA HIS A 130 17.80 -4.35 -0.79
C HIS A 130 19.29 -4.62 -1.11
N LYS A 131 19.77 -5.88 -0.89
CA LYS A 131 21.14 -6.27 -1.24
C LYS A 131 21.37 -6.17 -2.75
N LEU A 132 20.36 -6.55 -3.53
CA LEU A 132 20.40 -6.43 -5.00
C LEU A 132 20.30 -4.95 -5.42
N ALA A 133 19.44 -4.18 -4.82
CA ALA A 133 19.16 -2.77 -5.13
C ALA A 133 20.41 -1.88 -5.01
N LYS A 134 21.27 -2.12 -4.02
CA LYS A 134 22.43 -1.27 -3.68
C LYS A 134 22.03 0.20 -3.50
N PRO A 135 21.06 0.50 -2.63
CA PRO A 135 20.61 1.87 -2.38
C PRO A 135 21.69 2.71 -1.71
N THR A 136 21.54 4.04 -1.76
CA THR A 136 22.28 4.99 -0.93
C THR A 136 21.44 5.41 0.29
N HIS A 137 20.11 5.37 0.15
CA HIS A 137 19.16 5.71 1.20
C HIS A 137 18.13 4.57 1.35
N ILE A 138 17.82 4.24 2.58
CA ILE A 138 16.82 3.23 2.95
C ILE A 138 15.82 3.90 3.86
N LEU A 139 14.56 3.98 3.42
CA LEU A 139 13.46 4.57 4.14
C LEU A 139 12.50 3.48 4.64
N LEU A 140 12.35 3.39 5.97
CA LEU A 140 11.52 2.41 6.66
C LEU A 140 10.52 3.09 7.59
N PRO A 141 9.37 2.44 7.90
CA PRO A 141 8.52 2.92 8.98
C PRO A 141 9.21 2.78 10.33
N GLU A 142 8.88 3.64 11.30
CA GLU A 142 9.37 3.51 12.69
C GLU A 142 8.94 2.18 13.33
N SER A 143 7.80 1.65 12.91
CA SER A 143 7.29 0.34 13.31
C SER A 143 8.03 -0.86 12.68
N TRP A 144 9.14 -0.61 11.94
CA TRP A 144 9.92 -1.66 11.30
C TRP A 144 10.53 -2.63 12.32
N ASP A 145 10.26 -3.90 12.17
CA ASP A 145 10.70 -4.97 13.08
C ASP A 145 11.71 -5.94 12.39
N GLY A 146 12.12 -5.64 11.18
CA GLY A 146 13.06 -6.44 10.41
C GLY A 146 14.54 -6.09 10.64
N SER A 147 15.44 -6.91 10.10
CA SER A 147 16.90 -6.75 10.25
C SER A 147 17.52 -5.65 9.38
N LEU A 148 16.77 -5.06 8.45
CA LEU A 148 17.26 -3.99 7.58
C LEU A 148 17.41 -2.71 8.39
N LYS A 149 18.58 -2.05 8.26
CA LYS A 149 18.82 -0.77 8.93
C LYS A 149 18.40 0.39 8.04
N ALA A 150 17.56 1.25 8.57
CA ALA A 150 17.17 2.49 7.93
C ALA A 150 18.32 3.50 7.90
N THR A 151 18.36 4.33 6.84
CA THR A 151 19.06 5.61 6.85
C THR A 151 18.11 6.75 7.24
N HIS A 152 16.82 6.55 6.98
CA HIS A 152 15.73 7.45 7.32
C HIS A 152 14.53 6.64 7.79
N THR A 153 13.74 7.18 8.69
CA THR A 153 12.47 6.60 9.12
C THR A 153 11.33 7.59 8.91
N TYR A 154 10.12 7.08 8.88
CA TYR A 154 8.89 7.86 8.90
C TYR A 154 7.93 7.30 9.95
N PRO A 155 7.20 8.15 10.68
CA PRO A 155 6.16 7.72 11.61
C PRO A 155 4.93 7.21 10.85
N GLY A 156 4.09 6.42 11.50
CA GLY A 156 2.85 5.90 10.90
C GLY A 156 3.06 4.88 9.78
N ILE A 157 2.23 4.96 8.75
CA ILE A 157 2.20 3.99 7.63
C ILE A 157 2.01 4.68 6.27
N LEU A 158 2.58 4.13 5.20
CA LEU A 158 2.55 4.73 3.86
C LEU A 158 1.16 5.11 3.34
N PRO A 159 0.07 4.35 3.56
CA PRO A 159 -1.26 4.77 3.14
C PRO A 159 -1.71 6.14 3.65
N GLN A 160 -1.26 6.59 4.83
CA GLN A 160 -1.58 7.93 5.35
C GLN A 160 -1.12 9.05 4.41
N ALA A 161 -0.08 8.81 3.62
CA ALA A 161 0.43 9.81 2.69
C ALA A 161 -0.45 10.01 1.44
N TYR A 162 -1.26 9.01 1.04
CA TYR A 162 -2.00 9.07 -0.22
C TYR A 162 -3.51 8.83 -0.10
N VAL A 163 -3.97 8.24 1.00
CA VAL A 163 -5.40 8.08 1.27
C VAL A 163 -5.87 9.29 2.08
N PRO A 164 -6.73 10.15 1.53
CA PRO A 164 -7.27 11.26 2.30
C PRO A 164 -8.23 10.72 3.37
N PRO A 165 -8.24 11.29 4.56
CA PRO A 165 -9.28 11.00 5.53
C PRO A 165 -10.63 11.44 4.95
N ASN A 166 -11.55 10.50 4.77
CA ASN A 166 -12.85 10.75 4.13
C ASN A 166 -14.02 10.23 4.98
N THR A 167 -14.08 10.70 6.22
CA THR A 167 -15.16 10.35 7.15
C THR A 167 -16.51 10.95 6.69
N ASP A 168 -16.51 12.10 6.03
CA ASP A 168 -17.70 12.81 5.58
C ASP A 168 -18.40 12.07 4.42
N ALA A 169 -17.64 11.40 3.55
CA ALA A 169 -18.21 10.61 2.46
C ALA A 169 -19.06 9.46 3.00
N TRP A 170 -18.61 8.80 4.08
CA TRP A 170 -19.40 7.75 4.70
C TRP A 170 -20.65 8.29 5.38
N GLU A 171 -20.58 9.40 6.11
CA GLU A 171 -21.77 10.03 6.72
C GLU A 171 -22.81 10.39 5.66
N SER A 172 -22.38 10.82 4.48
CA SER A 172 -23.28 11.16 3.37
C SER A 172 -23.84 9.93 2.64
N ALA A 173 -23.09 8.82 2.60
CA ALA A 173 -23.47 7.59 1.89
C ALA A 173 -24.07 6.51 2.79
N LYS A 174 -24.06 6.73 4.11
CA LYS A 174 -24.56 5.78 5.11
C LYS A 174 -26.01 5.40 4.84
N GLY A 175 -26.28 4.10 4.71
CA GLY A 175 -27.58 3.58 4.33
C GLY A 175 -27.88 3.58 2.82
N GLN A 176 -27.10 4.26 2.00
CA GLN A 176 -27.30 4.27 0.55
C GLN A 176 -27.02 2.89 -0.06
N VAL A 177 -25.92 2.25 0.32
CA VAL A 177 -25.57 0.91 -0.18
C VAL A 177 -26.66 -0.09 0.18
N GLN A 178 -27.18 -0.07 1.43
CA GLN A 178 -28.29 -0.91 1.86
C GLN A 178 -29.52 -0.70 0.98
N LYS A 179 -29.90 0.54 0.74
CA LYS A 179 -31.03 0.90 -0.10
C LYS A 179 -30.87 0.40 -1.54
N GLU A 180 -29.69 0.55 -2.12
CA GLU A 180 -29.39 0.12 -3.49
C GLU A 180 -29.49 -1.38 -3.67
N ILE A 181 -29.15 -2.18 -2.64
CA ILE A 181 -29.22 -3.64 -2.68
C ILE A 181 -30.49 -4.20 -2.01
N GLY A 182 -31.44 -3.34 -1.63
CA GLY A 182 -32.75 -3.73 -1.11
C GLY A 182 -32.75 -4.24 0.33
N LEU A 183 -31.80 -3.83 1.14
CA LEU A 183 -31.70 -4.17 2.57
C LEU A 183 -32.29 -3.07 3.46
N SER A 184 -32.56 -3.42 4.73
CA SER A 184 -32.90 -2.46 5.77
C SER A 184 -31.69 -1.57 6.10
N GLU A 185 -31.96 -0.33 6.52
CA GLU A 185 -30.89 0.58 7.00
C GLU A 185 -30.17 0.04 8.24
N GLU A 186 -30.78 -0.89 8.97
CA GLU A 186 -30.18 -1.52 10.16
C GLU A 186 -29.23 -2.67 9.81
N ASP A 187 -29.35 -3.23 8.60
CA ASP A 187 -28.51 -4.33 8.16
C ASP A 187 -27.06 -3.86 7.98
N LEU A 188 -26.11 -4.62 8.52
CA LEU A 188 -24.70 -4.35 8.34
C LEU A 188 -24.25 -4.83 6.95
N VAL A 189 -23.62 -3.94 6.17
CA VAL A 189 -23.08 -4.25 4.86
C VAL A 189 -21.56 -4.12 4.88
N VAL A 190 -20.89 -5.20 4.48
CA VAL A 190 -19.44 -5.35 4.55
C VAL A 190 -18.83 -5.43 3.14
N PHE A 191 -17.84 -4.59 2.88
CA PHE A 191 -17.01 -4.74 1.70
C PHE A 191 -16.05 -5.92 1.89
N HIS A 192 -16.24 -6.94 1.07
CA HIS A 192 -15.43 -8.15 1.13
C HIS A 192 -14.48 -8.24 -0.07
N ARG A 193 -13.20 -8.01 0.16
CA ARG A 193 -12.15 -8.17 -0.86
C ARG A 193 -11.46 -9.51 -0.71
N LYS A 194 -11.77 -10.41 -1.63
CA LYS A 194 -11.15 -11.72 -1.71
C LYS A 194 -9.85 -11.64 -2.53
N LEU A 195 -8.76 -12.15 -1.98
CA LEU A 195 -7.51 -12.32 -2.72
C LEU A 195 -7.61 -13.53 -3.65
N LEU A 196 -7.17 -13.38 -4.91
CA LEU A 196 -7.08 -14.50 -5.85
C LEU A 196 -5.90 -15.43 -5.55
N GLY A 197 -4.91 -14.95 -4.78
CA GLY A 197 -3.63 -15.62 -4.65
C GLY A 197 -2.75 -15.42 -5.89
N GLY A 198 -1.46 -15.70 -5.76
CA GLY A 198 -0.50 -15.59 -6.88
C GLY A 198 0.61 -14.57 -6.65
N GLY A 199 0.54 -13.78 -5.60
CA GLY A 199 1.68 -13.03 -5.08
C GLY A 199 2.75 -13.97 -4.49
N ILE A 200 3.98 -13.46 -4.34
CA ILE A 200 5.12 -14.26 -3.85
C ILE A 200 4.87 -14.77 -2.41
N HIS A 201 4.03 -14.08 -1.65
CA HIS A 201 3.77 -14.34 -0.24
C HIS A 201 2.38 -14.94 0.03
N ASP A 202 1.45 -14.88 -0.94
CA ASP A 202 0.05 -15.23 -0.77
C ASP A 202 -0.16 -16.68 -0.32
N SER A 203 0.63 -17.62 -0.83
CA SER A 203 0.49 -19.06 -0.49
C SER A 203 0.77 -19.38 0.99
N ILE A 204 1.47 -18.50 1.70
CA ILE A 204 1.83 -18.68 3.12
C ILE A 204 0.92 -17.86 4.04
N GLU A 205 0.40 -16.74 3.54
CA GLU A 205 -0.34 -15.74 4.33
C GLU A 205 -1.86 -15.89 4.22
N ILE A 206 -2.36 -16.57 3.18
CA ILE A 206 -3.80 -16.78 2.97
C ILE A 206 -4.37 -17.77 3.97
N VAL A 207 -5.48 -17.39 4.59
CA VAL A 207 -6.33 -18.22 5.42
C VAL A 207 -7.64 -18.48 4.68
N ASN A 208 -8.13 -19.71 4.65
CA ASN A 208 -9.43 -20.02 4.06
C ASN A 208 -10.54 -19.79 5.08
N TYR A 209 -11.29 -18.71 4.92
CA TYR A 209 -12.30 -18.28 5.89
C TYR A 209 -13.75 -18.29 5.37
N GLU A 210 -13.98 -18.75 4.15
CA GLU A 210 -15.31 -18.65 3.49
C GLU A 210 -16.45 -19.31 4.27
N GLN A 211 -16.20 -20.48 4.87
CA GLN A 211 -17.23 -21.17 5.64
C GLN A 211 -17.57 -20.48 6.95
N SER A 212 -16.57 -19.86 7.58
CA SER A 212 -16.72 -19.22 8.90
C SER A 212 -17.47 -17.90 8.79
N ILE A 213 -17.25 -17.13 7.74
CA ILE A 213 -17.93 -15.84 7.53
C ILE A 213 -19.42 -15.99 7.19
N ARG A 214 -19.84 -17.13 6.59
CA ARG A 214 -21.26 -17.38 6.26
C ARG A 214 -22.19 -17.40 7.47
N LYS A 215 -21.64 -17.55 8.67
CA LYS A 215 -22.39 -17.55 9.94
C LYS A 215 -22.51 -16.16 10.56
N MET A 216 -21.85 -15.16 10.00
CA MET A 216 -21.92 -13.78 10.51
C MET A 216 -23.24 -13.13 10.06
N GLU A 217 -23.83 -12.37 10.96
CA GLU A 217 -25.06 -11.60 10.70
C GLU A 217 -24.74 -10.29 9.98
N VAL A 218 -24.14 -10.40 8.79
CA VAL A 218 -23.79 -9.26 7.92
C VAL A 218 -24.01 -9.64 6.47
N HIS A 219 -24.24 -8.64 5.62
CA HIS A 219 -24.32 -8.80 4.17
C HIS A 219 -22.97 -8.47 3.53
N PHE A 220 -22.41 -9.43 2.81
CA PHE A 220 -21.14 -9.24 2.11
C PHE A 220 -21.37 -8.79 0.67
N VAL A 221 -20.77 -7.66 0.32
CA VAL A 221 -20.62 -7.23 -1.09
C VAL A 221 -19.22 -7.63 -1.55
N GLU A 222 -19.17 -8.67 -2.37
CA GLU A 222 -17.89 -9.22 -2.85
C GLU A 222 -17.30 -8.36 -3.95
N ASN A 223 -16.05 -7.94 -3.75
CA ASN A 223 -15.18 -7.38 -4.78
C ASN A 223 -14.05 -8.38 -5.03
N LYS A 224 -14.06 -9.02 -6.20
CA LYS A 224 -13.01 -10.00 -6.55
C LYS A 224 -11.83 -9.27 -7.17
N GLU A 225 -10.64 -9.58 -6.69
CA GLU A 225 -9.43 -9.18 -7.39
C GLU A 225 -9.47 -9.81 -8.79
N SER A 226 -9.37 -9.00 -9.84
CA SER A 226 -9.32 -9.47 -11.22
C SER A 226 -7.93 -9.19 -11.79
N ALA A 227 -7.29 -10.21 -12.36
CA ALA A 227 -6.05 -10.02 -13.11
C ALA A 227 -6.26 -9.13 -14.35
N ALA A 228 -7.52 -8.94 -14.74
CA ALA A 228 -7.96 -8.15 -15.88
C ALA A 228 -8.84 -6.96 -15.43
N ALA A 229 -8.63 -6.39 -14.25
CA ALA A 229 -9.35 -5.20 -13.82
C ALA A 229 -9.05 -4.03 -14.78
N THR A 230 -9.89 -3.93 -15.80
CA THR A 230 -9.88 -2.84 -16.79
C THR A 230 -10.87 -1.73 -16.43
N ASP A 231 -11.54 -1.87 -15.28
CA ASP A 231 -12.68 -1.05 -14.86
C ASP A 231 -12.31 0.09 -13.90
N GLY A 232 -11.02 0.42 -13.74
CA GLY A 232 -10.58 1.47 -12.81
C GLY A 232 -10.73 1.13 -11.33
N SER A 233 -11.24 -0.05 -10.98
CA SER A 233 -11.59 -0.42 -9.60
C SER A 233 -10.42 -0.39 -8.61
N ALA A 234 -9.18 -0.56 -9.07
CA ALA A 234 -8.00 -0.45 -8.22
C ALA A 234 -7.72 0.99 -7.77
N TRP A 235 -8.18 1.97 -8.54
CA TRP A 235 -8.02 3.39 -8.28
C TRP A 235 -8.92 3.87 -7.15
N ASP A 236 -10.18 3.41 -7.19
CA ASP A 236 -11.22 3.85 -6.26
C ASP A 236 -11.35 2.97 -5.02
N LEU A 237 -10.59 1.87 -4.96
CA LEU A 237 -10.73 0.86 -3.93
C LEU A 237 -10.69 1.42 -2.49
N PRO A 238 -9.75 2.31 -2.12
CA PRO A 238 -9.74 2.92 -0.79
C PRO A 238 -10.99 3.77 -0.53
N VAL A 239 -11.52 4.45 -1.55
CA VAL A 239 -12.73 5.27 -1.43
C VAL A 239 -13.97 4.38 -1.34
N GLN A 240 -14.08 3.36 -2.21
CA GLN A 240 -15.19 2.41 -2.17
C GLN A 240 -15.33 1.73 -0.81
N ALA A 241 -14.20 1.34 -0.19
CA ALA A 241 -14.20 0.70 1.12
C ALA A 241 -14.86 1.57 2.21
N THR A 242 -14.84 2.89 2.06
CA THR A 242 -15.47 3.80 3.05
C THR A 242 -16.99 3.84 3.00
N LEU A 243 -17.60 3.41 1.91
CA LEU A 243 -19.06 3.43 1.74
C LEU A 243 -19.79 2.32 2.51
N PHE A 244 -19.05 1.35 3.03
CA PHE A 244 -19.58 0.18 3.73
C PHE A 244 -19.41 0.31 5.24
N ASP A 245 -20.20 -0.43 6.02
CA ASP A 245 -20.09 -0.43 7.49
C ASP A 245 -18.77 -0.97 7.99
N GLY A 246 -18.20 -1.93 7.27
CA GLY A 246 -16.90 -2.53 7.57
C GLY A 246 -16.22 -3.12 6.34
N VAL A 247 -14.98 -3.49 6.53
CA VAL A 247 -14.14 -4.18 5.52
C VAL A 247 -13.69 -5.53 6.06
N LEU A 248 -13.85 -6.59 5.24
CA LEU A 248 -13.26 -7.91 5.48
C LEU A 248 -12.32 -8.21 4.32
N THR A 249 -11.06 -8.49 4.63
CA THR A 249 -10.06 -8.74 3.59
C THR A 249 -8.90 -9.61 4.07
N GLY A 250 -8.22 -10.28 3.13
CA GLY A 250 -6.89 -10.87 3.33
C GLY A 250 -5.73 -9.93 2.94
N SER A 251 -6.04 -8.78 2.32
CA SER A 251 -5.05 -7.81 1.85
C SER A 251 -4.62 -6.87 2.97
N THR A 252 -3.34 -6.91 3.35
CA THR A 252 -2.78 -6.00 4.35
C THR A 252 -2.79 -4.54 3.89
N THR A 253 -2.65 -4.28 2.59
CA THR A 253 -2.70 -2.92 2.03
C THR A 253 -4.11 -2.34 2.13
N LEU A 254 -5.12 -3.08 1.68
CA LEU A 254 -6.51 -2.61 1.78
C LEU A 254 -6.95 -2.45 3.24
N ALA A 255 -6.53 -3.37 4.12
CA ALA A 255 -6.81 -3.24 5.55
C ALA A 255 -6.24 -1.93 6.11
N ALA A 256 -4.98 -1.60 5.78
CA ALA A 256 -4.36 -0.35 6.20
C ALA A 256 -5.09 0.87 5.63
N GLU A 257 -5.43 0.86 4.35
CA GLU A 257 -6.18 1.93 3.67
C GLU A 257 -7.58 2.17 4.28
N ALA A 258 -8.26 1.11 4.68
CA ALA A 258 -9.57 1.20 5.32
C ALA A 258 -9.46 1.72 6.77
N VAL A 259 -8.52 1.17 7.54
CA VAL A 259 -8.32 1.54 8.95
C VAL A 259 -7.97 3.02 9.11
N ILE A 260 -7.09 3.58 8.29
CA ILE A 260 -6.74 5.00 8.41
C ILE A 260 -7.92 5.93 8.13
N GLN A 261 -8.95 5.47 7.44
CA GLN A 261 -10.20 6.18 7.20
C GLN A 261 -11.26 5.93 8.29
N GLY A 262 -10.90 5.22 9.36
CA GLY A 262 -11.82 4.92 10.47
C GLY A 262 -12.81 3.80 10.17
N VAL A 263 -12.60 2.99 9.11
CA VAL A 263 -13.50 1.89 8.77
C VAL A 263 -13.22 0.67 9.66
N PRO A 264 -14.20 0.13 10.37
CA PRO A 264 -14.05 -1.12 11.09
C PRO A 264 -13.58 -2.25 10.16
N THR A 265 -12.37 -2.74 10.38
CA THR A 265 -11.71 -3.65 9.44
C THR A 265 -11.31 -4.96 10.11
N LEU A 266 -11.74 -6.09 9.53
CA LEU A 266 -11.29 -7.42 9.90
C LEU A 266 -10.30 -7.94 8.84
N LEU A 267 -9.03 -7.99 9.20
CA LEU A 267 -7.99 -8.62 8.41
C LEU A 267 -7.86 -10.10 8.81
N ILE A 268 -8.03 -11.01 7.84
CA ILE A 268 -7.78 -12.44 8.03
C ILE A 268 -6.55 -12.83 7.21
N SER A 269 -5.40 -12.86 7.85
CA SER A 269 -4.11 -13.10 7.19
C SER A 269 -3.05 -13.49 8.21
N LYS A 270 -2.16 -14.43 7.85
CA LYS A 270 -0.96 -14.77 8.64
C LYS A 270 0.20 -13.80 8.43
N ALA A 271 -0.01 -12.72 7.70
CA ALA A 271 1.02 -11.72 7.45
C ALA A 271 1.57 -11.15 8.76
N LYS A 272 2.88 -11.06 8.83
CA LYS A 272 3.61 -10.39 9.93
C LYS A 272 4.34 -9.20 9.34
N ARG A 273 3.96 -8.00 9.75
CA ARG A 273 4.51 -6.72 9.29
C ARG A 273 4.56 -5.75 10.47
N GLY A 274 5.61 -4.99 10.60
CA GLY A 274 5.72 -3.98 11.66
C GLY A 274 4.56 -2.97 11.63
N PHE A 275 4.10 -2.58 10.44
CA PHE A 275 2.97 -1.66 10.31
C PHE A 275 1.62 -2.26 10.79
N LEU A 276 1.46 -3.59 10.82
CA LEU A 276 0.27 -4.21 11.44
C LEU A 276 0.27 -4.04 12.95
N THR A 277 1.44 -3.97 13.59
CA THR A 277 1.54 -3.62 15.01
C THR A 277 1.03 -2.19 15.25
N TYR A 278 1.43 -1.22 14.41
CA TYR A 278 0.90 0.13 14.45
C TYR A 278 -0.64 0.15 14.28
N LEU A 279 -1.19 -0.63 13.33
CA LEU A 279 -2.62 -0.73 13.15
C LEU A 279 -3.34 -1.39 14.34
N SER A 280 -2.68 -2.32 15.04
CA SER A 280 -3.28 -3.01 16.19
C SER A 280 -3.59 -2.08 17.37
N ASP A 281 -3.00 -0.90 17.41
CA ASP A 281 -3.32 0.14 18.38
C ASP A 281 -4.63 0.91 18.03
N GLN A 282 -5.17 0.68 16.83
CA GLN A 282 -6.41 1.33 16.40
C GLN A 282 -7.64 0.52 16.85
N PRO A 283 -8.62 1.12 17.53
CA PRO A 283 -9.75 0.39 18.16
C PRO A 283 -10.70 -0.26 17.15
N HIS A 284 -10.63 0.12 15.88
CA HIS A 284 -11.47 -0.40 14.79
C HIS A 284 -10.72 -1.36 13.86
N PHE A 285 -9.51 -1.79 14.23
CA PHE A 285 -8.73 -2.80 13.50
C PHE A 285 -8.76 -4.14 14.26
N PHE A 286 -9.11 -5.20 13.53
CA PHE A 286 -9.19 -6.57 14.02
C PHE A 286 -8.34 -7.46 13.12
N HIS A 287 -7.40 -8.20 13.69
CA HIS A 287 -6.49 -9.05 12.92
C HIS A 287 -6.55 -10.50 13.41
N TRP A 288 -7.01 -11.38 12.54
CA TRP A 288 -6.97 -12.81 12.76
C TRP A 288 -5.83 -13.44 11.94
N ASN A 289 -4.91 -14.11 12.63
CA ASN A 289 -3.69 -14.65 12.04
C ASN A 289 -3.53 -16.16 12.23
N ASP A 290 -4.62 -16.87 12.57
CA ASP A 290 -4.66 -18.31 12.79
C ASP A 290 -5.51 -19.00 11.70
N ASP A 291 -5.25 -20.29 11.45
CA ASP A 291 -6.06 -21.13 10.55
C ASP A 291 -7.36 -21.60 11.24
N ASP A 292 -7.39 -21.67 12.55
CA ASP A 292 -8.57 -22.13 13.30
C ASP A 292 -9.62 -21.03 13.45
N LEU A 293 -10.50 -20.95 12.46
CA LEU A 293 -11.63 -20.01 12.44
C LEU A 293 -12.87 -20.55 13.16
N PHE A 294 -12.81 -21.76 13.70
CA PHE A 294 -13.89 -22.32 14.53
C PHE A 294 -13.60 -22.14 16.03
N ASP A 295 -12.47 -21.57 16.37
CA ASP A 295 -12.13 -21.19 17.75
C ASP A 295 -13.13 -20.13 18.27
N GLY A 296 -13.55 -20.29 19.51
CA GLY A 296 -14.40 -19.30 20.19
C GLY A 296 -13.77 -17.90 20.24
N ARG A 297 -12.43 -17.79 20.18
CA ARG A 297 -11.70 -16.52 20.09
C ARG A 297 -12.00 -15.77 18.78
N PHE A 298 -12.09 -16.52 17.65
CA PHE A 298 -12.47 -15.90 16.37
C PHE A 298 -13.90 -15.37 16.44
N THR A 299 -14.84 -16.18 16.95
CA THR A 299 -16.23 -15.77 17.13
C THR A 299 -16.35 -14.51 18.00
N LYS A 300 -15.58 -14.44 19.08
CA LYS A 300 -15.54 -13.26 19.95
C LYS A 300 -15.03 -12.03 19.18
N MET A 301 -13.90 -12.15 18.48
CA MET A 301 -13.34 -11.05 17.68
C MET A 301 -14.31 -10.58 16.57
N ALA A 302 -14.96 -11.51 15.87
CA ALA A 302 -15.96 -11.18 14.86
C ALA A 302 -17.15 -10.41 15.44
N ASN A 303 -17.63 -10.79 16.63
CA ASN A 303 -18.69 -10.08 17.33
C ASN A 303 -18.25 -8.68 17.78
N GLU A 304 -17.02 -8.52 18.26
CA GLU A 304 -16.45 -7.22 18.61
C GLU A 304 -16.33 -6.31 17.39
N TRP A 305 -15.91 -6.84 16.25
CA TRP A 305 -15.88 -6.14 14.97
C TRP A 305 -17.29 -5.69 14.52
N MET A 306 -18.30 -6.58 14.56
CA MET A 306 -19.68 -6.23 14.24
C MET A 306 -20.25 -5.15 15.19
N ASN A 307 -19.93 -5.22 16.47
CA ASN A 307 -20.32 -4.18 17.43
C ASN A 307 -19.64 -2.85 17.13
N MET A 308 -18.38 -2.86 16.66
CA MET A 308 -17.71 -1.65 16.24
C MET A 308 -18.37 -1.02 15.01
N MET A 309 -18.84 -1.82 14.03
CA MET A 309 -19.64 -1.30 12.91
C MET A 309 -20.94 -0.63 13.39
N ARG A 310 -21.71 -1.28 14.27
CA ARG A 310 -22.92 -0.70 14.85
C ARG A 310 -22.63 0.61 15.61
N LYS A 311 -21.55 0.61 16.39
CA LYS A 311 -21.10 1.82 17.10
C LYS A 311 -20.77 2.94 16.11
N SER A 312 -20.01 2.66 15.06
CA SER A 312 -19.61 3.66 14.04
C SER A 312 -20.82 4.30 13.36
N ARG A 313 -21.92 3.56 13.18
CA ARG A 313 -23.18 4.10 12.64
C ARG A 313 -23.80 5.18 13.54
N THR A 314 -23.63 5.07 14.85
CA THR A 314 -24.23 5.99 15.82
C THR A 314 -23.30 7.13 16.22
N THR A 315 -22.01 6.88 16.31
CA THR A 315 -21.00 7.86 16.80
C THR A 315 -20.19 8.53 15.71
N GLY A 316 -20.36 8.11 14.44
CA GLY A 316 -19.48 8.49 13.36
C GLY A 316 -18.15 7.73 13.36
N ARG A 317 -17.34 7.97 12.34
CA ARG A 317 -15.98 7.43 12.18
C ARG A 317 -14.92 8.48 12.51
N THR A 318 -13.80 8.01 13.04
CA THR A 318 -12.65 8.87 13.30
C THR A 318 -11.48 8.34 12.47
N ALA A 319 -10.99 9.14 11.54
CA ALA A 319 -9.80 8.83 10.77
C ALA A 319 -8.56 8.83 11.67
N VAL A 320 -7.59 7.99 11.34
CA VAL A 320 -6.28 8.00 12.00
C VAL A 320 -5.53 9.27 11.61
N VAL A 321 -4.90 9.92 12.57
CA VAL A 321 -4.10 11.14 12.32
C VAL A 321 -2.96 10.83 11.36
N ASP A 322 -2.78 11.68 10.35
CA ASP A 322 -1.68 11.54 9.39
C ASP A 322 -0.36 12.02 10.04
N GLU A 323 0.52 11.06 10.26
CA GLU A 323 1.87 11.31 10.80
C GLU A 323 2.95 11.17 9.71
N THR A 324 2.63 10.54 8.60
CA THR A 324 3.59 10.11 7.56
C THR A 324 3.88 11.20 6.53
N ARG A 325 2.85 11.92 6.10
CA ARG A 325 2.92 12.85 4.94
C ARG A 325 3.93 13.96 5.13
N ALA A 326 3.99 14.55 6.32
CA ALA A 326 4.92 15.63 6.63
C ALA A 326 6.38 15.18 6.41
N THR A 327 6.76 14.03 6.95
CA THR A 327 8.11 13.47 6.78
C THR A 327 8.43 13.15 5.32
N LEU A 328 7.48 12.58 4.57
CA LEU A 328 7.71 12.29 3.14
C LEU A 328 7.81 13.57 2.31
N ASN A 329 7.08 14.63 2.66
CA ASN A 329 7.20 15.95 2.02
C ASN A 329 8.56 16.59 2.27
N GLU A 330 9.12 16.43 3.45
CA GLU A 330 10.50 16.89 3.74
C GLU A 330 11.53 16.15 2.89
N LEU A 331 11.35 14.84 2.69
CA LEU A 331 12.29 14.01 1.94
C LEU A 331 12.17 14.15 0.41
N PHE A 332 10.94 14.25 -0.10
CA PHE A 332 10.68 14.21 -1.55
C PHE A 332 10.32 15.57 -2.15
N GLY A 333 10.04 16.56 -1.33
CA GLY A 333 9.58 17.89 -1.70
C GLY A 333 8.08 18.06 -1.47
N GLN A 334 7.60 19.29 -1.55
CA GLN A 334 6.17 19.55 -1.42
C GLN A 334 5.39 18.90 -2.56
N PRO A 335 4.16 18.41 -2.30
CA PRO A 335 3.29 17.92 -3.34
C PRO A 335 3.09 18.94 -4.46
N VAL A 336 3.00 18.48 -5.68
CA VAL A 336 2.60 19.30 -6.82
C VAL A 336 1.07 19.37 -6.81
N ALA A 337 0.53 20.58 -6.81
CA ALA A 337 -0.91 20.83 -6.71
C ALA A 337 -1.67 20.32 -7.95
#